data_5502f27a4cfb064469187d9529160a6d
#
_entry.id   5502f27a4cfb064469187d9529160a6d
#
_cell.length_a   1.000
_cell.length_b   1.000
_cell.length_c   1.000
_cell.angle_alpha   90.00
_cell.angle_beta   90.00
_cell.angle_gamma   90.00
#
_symmetry.space_group_name_H-M   'P 1'
#
loop_
_entity.id
_entity.type
_entity.pdbx_description
1 polymer ?
#
loop_
_entity_poly.entity_id
_entity_poly.type
_entity_poly.pdbx_seq_one_letter_code
_entity_poly.pdbx_strand_id
1 'polypeptide(L)'
;VLGSFCAADFKPKIWSEWDIEVLTELAHSAMREIKLRKAIQESASTNLRLVQQMQKVAELNQQLEKLATTDSLTSLLNRRAFEHSLSLELAIVERRSTPLSLVIIDIDHFKRINDNYGHAGGDKVLQIIATSLTSIARNIDVVARIGGEEFAVILPNTDAASSLGVAERMRTAVANADWPDTPLTISLGTATLLNSENASSLFARADKALYSAKQNGRNRVVQA
;
A
#
# COMPACT_ATOMS: atom_id res chain seq x y z
N VAL A 1 34.92 -40.88 6.26
CA VAL A 1 36.38 -40.73 6.40
C VAL A 1 36.77 -39.43 5.73
N LEU A 2 37.37 -38.47 6.47
CA LEU A 2 37.72 -37.13 5.96
C LEU A 2 39.09 -37.12 5.27
N GLY A 3 39.82 -38.23 5.32
CA GLY A 3 41.15 -38.37 4.78
C GLY A 3 42.05 -39.19 5.70
N SER A 4 43.31 -39.33 5.34
CA SER A 4 44.39 -39.95 6.15
C SER A 4 45.51 -38.93 6.34
N PHE A 5 46.11 -38.96 7.50
CA PHE A 5 47.35 -38.23 7.81
C PHE A 5 48.50 -39.21 7.85
N CYS A 6 49.52 -38.96 7.09
CA CYS A 6 50.71 -39.85 7.08
C CYS A 6 51.98 -39.02 7.26
N ALA A 7 52.93 -39.58 7.93
CA ALA A 7 54.29 -39.08 8.03
C ALA A 7 55.28 -40.07 7.32
N ALA A 8 56.24 -39.52 6.58
CA ALA A 8 57.26 -40.30 5.88
C ALA A 8 58.64 -39.69 6.12
N ASP A 9 59.65 -40.54 6.19
CA ASP A 9 61.06 -40.14 6.25
C ASP A 9 61.81 -40.78 5.10
N PHE A 10 62.88 -40.17 4.64
CA PHE A 10 63.77 -40.67 3.56
C PHE A 10 64.74 -41.70 4.02
N LYS A 11 64.86 -41.96 5.33
CA LYS A 11 65.68 -42.98 5.93
C LYS A 11 64.81 -43.89 6.80
N PRO A 12 65.16 -45.18 6.90
CA PRO A 12 64.51 -46.05 7.85
C PRO A 12 64.63 -45.50 9.26
N LYS A 13 63.47 -45.24 9.87
CA LYS A 13 63.35 -44.69 11.21
C LYS A 13 62.49 -45.58 12.08
N ILE A 14 62.95 -45.85 13.30
CA ILE A 14 62.13 -46.45 14.34
C ILE A 14 61.40 -45.29 15.05
N TRP A 15 60.10 -45.28 14.96
CA TRP A 15 59.27 -44.23 15.58
C TRP A 15 59.22 -44.42 17.10
N SER A 16 59.62 -43.44 17.87
CA SER A 16 59.44 -43.40 19.31
C SER A 16 58.00 -43.14 19.71
N GLU A 17 57.62 -43.47 20.96
CA GLU A 17 56.28 -43.12 21.50
C GLU A 17 56.03 -41.65 21.40
N TRP A 18 57.02 -40.81 21.66
CA TRP A 18 56.92 -39.36 21.52
C TRP A 18 56.61 -38.91 20.06
N ASP A 19 57.30 -39.54 19.06
CA ASP A 19 57.03 -39.23 17.64
C ASP A 19 55.56 -39.57 17.29
N ILE A 20 55.00 -40.66 17.81
CA ILE A 20 53.66 -41.13 17.57
C ILE A 20 52.65 -40.16 18.24
N GLU A 21 52.93 -39.72 19.47
CA GLU A 21 52.12 -38.79 20.20
C GLU A 21 52.02 -37.45 19.47
N VAL A 22 53.14 -36.87 19.05
CA VAL A 22 53.19 -35.61 18.27
C VAL A 22 52.40 -35.72 16.97
N LEU A 23 52.58 -36.82 16.21
CA LEU A 23 51.86 -37.03 14.97
C LEU A 23 50.35 -37.19 15.18
N THR A 24 49.95 -37.82 16.27
CA THR A 24 48.54 -37.97 16.65
C THR A 24 47.94 -36.65 17.00
N GLU A 25 48.60 -35.79 17.77
CA GLU A 25 48.14 -34.45 18.08
C GLU A 25 48.03 -33.52 16.86
N LEU A 26 49.03 -33.62 15.93
CA LEU A 26 48.96 -32.88 14.66
C LEU A 26 47.78 -33.36 13.80
N ALA A 27 47.52 -34.67 13.74
CA ALA A 27 46.37 -35.22 13.02
C ALA A 27 45.03 -34.73 13.62
N HIS A 28 44.91 -34.72 14.95
CA HIS A 28 43.74 -34.20 15.65
C HIS A 28 43.55 -32.69 15.40
N SER A 29 44.63 -31.92 15.42
CA SER A 29 44.58 -30.48 15.13
C SER A 29 44.12 -30.20 13.68
N ALA A 30 44.71 -30.89 12.72
CA ALA A 30 44.32 -30.79 11.30
C ALA A 30 42.83 -31.16 11.11
N MET A 31 42.39 -32.24 11.77
CA MET A 31 41.01 -32.68 11.69
C MET A 31 40.02 -31.64 12.29
N ARG A 32 40.40 -31.04 13.41
CA ARG A 32 39.59 -29.95 14.01
C ARG A 32 39.46 -28.76 13.07
N GLU A 33 40.57 -28.36 12.45
CA GLU A 33 40.57 -27.22 11.50
C GLU A 33 39.70 -27.51 10.27
N ILE A 34 39.80 -28.71 9.69
CA ILE A 34 38.97 -29.11 8.55
C ILE A 34 37.49 -29.11 8.90
N LYS A 35 37.11 -29.67 10.07
CA LYS A 35 35.74 -29.67 10.53
C LYS A 35 35.22 -28.27 10.76
N LEU A 36 36.00 -27.37 11.37
CA LEU A 36 35.64 -26.00 11.61
C LEU A 36 35.42 -25.25 10.30
N ARG A 37 36.32 -25.34 9.34
CA ARG A 37 36.16 -24.69 8.02
C ARG A 37 34.91 -25.17 7.29
N LYS A 38 34.66 -26.49 7.33
CA LYS A 38 33.43 -27.04 6.74
C LYS A 38 32.18 -26.51 7.39
N ALA A 39 32.11 -26.44 8.72
CA ALA A 39 31.00 -25.91 9.46
C ALA A 39 30.76 -24.40 9.16
N ILE A 40 31.83 -23.62 9.06
CA ILE A 40 31.76 -22.20 8.68
C ILE A 40 31.20 -22.07 7.26
N GLN A 41 31.66 -22.85 6.31
CA GLN A 41 31.19 -22.81 4.93
C GLN A 41 29.71 -23.21 4.80
N GLU A 42 29.30 -24.27 5.50
CA GLU A 42 27.90 -24.70 5.55
C GLU A 42 26.99 -23.62 6.21
N SER A 43 27.48 -23.04 7.31
CA SER A 43 26.75 -21.91 7.96
C SER A 43 26.62 -20.69 7.04
N ALA A 44 27.70 -20.30 6.34
CA ALA A 44 27.68 -19.18 5.41
C ALA A 44 26.72 -19.43 4.24
N SER A 45 26.71 -20.63 3.68
CA SER A 45 25.78 -20.99 2.59
C SER A 45 24.31 -20.97 3.06
N THR A 46 24.05 -21.48 4.28
CA THR A 46 22.72 -21.48 4.89
C THR A 46 22.24 -20.07 5.16
N ASN A 47 23.10 -19.21 5.71
CA ASN A 47 22.79 -17.81 5.96
C ASN A 47 22.45 -17.06 4.67
N LEU A 48 23.22 -17.27 3.59
CA LEU A 48 22.92 -16.65 2.30
C LEU A 48 21.54 -17.06 1.79
N ARG A 49 21.20 -18.35 1.89
CA ARG A 49 19.90 -18.87 1.50
C ARG A 49 18.76 -18.29 2.34
N LEU A 50 18.95 -18.14 3.65
CA LEU A 50 17.96 -17.53 4.54
C LEU A 50 17.72 -16.06 4.17
N VAL A 51 18.77 -15.29 3.90
CA VAL A 51 18.64 -13.88 3.47
C VAL A 51 17.83 -13.78 2.18
N GLN A 52 18.09 -14.63 1.20
CA GLN A 52 17.33 -14.65 -0.06
C GLN A 52 15.85 -15.00 0.16
N GLN A 53 15.57 -15.98 1.03
CA GLN A 53 14.20 -16.34 1.38
C GLN A 53 13.47 -15.19 2.09
N MET A 54 14.12 -14.51 3.03
CA MET A 54 13.55 -13.36 3.72
C MET A 54 13.24 -12.21 2.76
N GLN A 55 14.11 -11.93 1.81
CA GLN A 55 13.84 -10.91 0.77
C GLN A 55 12.63 -11.29 -0.07
N LYS A 56 12.53 -12.55 -0.50
CA LYS A 56 11.39 -13.04 -1.28
C LYS A 56 10.06 -12.95 -0.51
N VAL A 57 10.07 -13.30 0.76
CA VAL A 57 8.89 -13.16 1.64
C VAL A 57 8.49 -11.69 1.79
N ALA A 58 9.45 -10.78 1.97
CA ALA A 58 9.18 -9.34 2.07
C ALA A 58 8.55 -8.79 0.77
N GLU A 59 9.07 -9.17 -0.40
CA GLU A 59 8.49 -8.79 -1.69
C GLU A 59 7.05 -9.30 -1.86
N LEU A 60 6.81 -10.57 -1.52
CA LEU A 60 5.46 -11.16 -1.61
C LEU A 60 4.49 -10.50 -0.66
N ASN A 61 4.91 -10.19 0.57
CA ASN A 61 4.07 -9.48 1.53
C ASN A 61 3.72 -8.06 1.02
N GLN A 62 4.68 -7.33 0.45
CA GLN A 62 4.41 -6.02 -0.15
C GLN A 62 3.42 -6.10 -1.32
N GLN A 63 3.52 -7.14 -2.16
CA GLN A 63 2.57 -7.36 -3.25
C GLN A 63 1.17 -7.69 -2.71
N LEU A 64 1.09 -8.56 -1.69
CA LEU A 64 -0.18 -8.89 -1.04
C LEU A 64 -0.81 -7.66 -0.39
N GLU A 65 -0.03 -6.82 0.27
CA GLU A 65 -0.50 -5.58 0.88
C GLU A 65 -1.05 -4.61 -0.18
N LYS A 66 -0.34 -4.42 -1.29
CA LYS A 66 -0.85 -3.63 -2.42
C LYS A 66 -2.17 -4.17 -2.95
N LEU A 67 -2.26 -5.47 -3.22
CA LEU A 67 -3.50 -6.10 -3.71
C LEU A 67 -4.65 -5.99 -2.72
N ALA A 68 -4.35 -6.02 -1.42
CA ALA A 68 -5.35 -5.91 -0.37
C ALA A 68 -5.85 -4.48 -0.12
N THR A 69 -5.05 -3.45 -0.45
CA THR A 69 -5.31 -2.06 -0.06
C THR A 69 -5.56 -1.11 -1.21
N THR A 70 -5.18 -1.46 -2.45
CA THR A 70 -5.34 -0.57 -3.62
C THR A 70 -6.35 -1.11 -4.63
N ASP A 71 -6.97 -0.20 -5.37
CA ASP A 71 -7.73 -0.49 -6.58
C ASP A 71 -6.77 -0.69 -7.75
N SER A 72 -6.88 -1.82 -8.45
CA SER A 72 -5.94 -2.22 -9.52
C SER A 72 -5.98 -1.32 -10.75
N LEU A 73 -7.11 -0.65 -11.01
CA LEU A 73 -7.28 0.21 -12.17
C LEU A 73 -6.74 1.62 -11.93
N THR A 74 -7.04 2.20 -10.76
CA THR A 74 -6.74 3.60 -10.46
C THR A 74 -5.52 3.79 -9.56
N SER A 75 -5.02 2.72 -8.94
CA SER A 75 -3.96 2.73 -7.92
C SER A 75 -4.29 3.54 -6.66
N LEU A 76 -5.51 4.03 -6.51
CA LEU A 76 -6.01 4.63 -5.28
C LEU A 76 -6.24 3.56 -4.21
N LEU A 77 -6.47 3.98 -2.98
CA LEU A 77 -6.95 3.05 -1.96
C LEU A 77 -8.29 2.44 -2.40
N ASN A 78 -8.46 1.15 -2.12
CA ASN A 78 -9.74 0.48 -2.31
C ASN A 78 -10.68 0.75 -1.13
N ARG A 79 -11.94 0.30 -1.24
CA ARG A 79 -12.96 0.46 -0.22
C ARG A 79 -12.53 -0.01 1.17
N ARG A 80 -11.87 -1.18 1.25
CA ARG A 80 -11.42 -1.75 2.53
C ARG A 80 -10.38 -0.87 3.21
N ALA A 81 -9.40 -0.39 2.46
CA ALA A 81 -8.37 0.49 2.97
C ALA A 81 -8.92 1.86 3.36
N PHE A 82 -9.90 2.38 2.61
CA PHE A 82 -10.63 3.59 2.96
C PHE A 82 -11.36 3.46 4.32
N GLU A 83 -12.14 2.38 4.52
CA GLU A 83 -12.87 2.14 5.77
C GLU A 83 -11.91 2.04 6.97
N HIS A 84 -10.77 1.38 6.77
CA HIS A 84 -9.72 1.31 7.80
C HIS A 84 -9.12 2.69 8.09
N SER A 85 -8.77 3.46 7.07
CA SER A 85 -8.22 4.82 7.22
C SER A 85 -9.19 5.76 7.92
N LEU A 86 -10.48 5.71 7.57
CA LEU A 86 -11.51 6.52 8.22
C LEU A 86 -11.61 6.17 9.72
N SER A 87 -11.54 4.89 10.07
CA SER A 87 -11.56 4.45 11.47
C SER A 87 -10.34 4.95 12.26
N LEU A 88 -9.16 4.99 11.65
CA LEU A 88 -7.95 5.53 12.26
C LEU A 88 -8.06 7.04 12.49
N GLU A 89 -8.56 7.80 11.49
CA GLU A 89 -8.72 9.24 11.60
C GLU A 89 -9.74 9.61 12.69
N LEU A 90 -10.84 8.87 12.81
CA LEU A 90 -11.80 9.05 13.91
C LEU A 90 -11.15 8.88 15.28
N ALA A 91 -10.32 7.88 15.46
CA ALA A 91 -9.59 7.67 16.72
C ALA A 91 -8.56 8.79 17.01
N ILE A 92 -8.04 9.45 15.99
CA ILE A 92 -7.16 10.63 16.13
C ILE A 92 -7.99 11.84 16.56
N VAL A 93 -9.14 12.06 15.93
CA VAL A 93 -10.08 13.17 16.27
C VAL A 93 -10.53 13.09 17.72
N GLU A 94 -10.91 11.91 18.22
CA GLU A 94 -11.29 11.72 19.63
C GLU A 94 -10.21 12.21 20.61
N ARG A 95 -8.92 12.08 20.24
CA ARG A 95 -7.79 12.50 21.10
C ARG A 95 -7.41 13.95 20.93
N ARG A 96 -7.54 14.51 19.75
CA ARG A 96 -7.00 15.82 19.38
C ARG A 96 -8.06 16.91 19.21
N SER A 97 -9.34 16.55 19.13
CA SER A 97 -10.45 17.46 18.87
C SER A 97 -10.26 18.31 17.60
N THR A 98 -9.63 17.72 16.57
CA THR A 98 -9.42 18.37 15.28
C THR A 98 -10.59 18.06 14.34
N PRO A 99 -10.98 18.99 13.44
CA PRO A 99 -12.06 18.72 12.50
C PRO A 99 -11.67 17.64 11.49
N LEU A 100 -12.64 16.81 11.11
CA LEU A 100 -12.52 15.79 10.08
C LEU A 100 -13.67 15.92 9.11
N SER A 101 -13.39 15.97 7.83
CA SER A 101 -14.41 16.00 6.78
C SER A 101 -14.28 14.83 5.83
N LEU A 102 -15.40 14.43 5.26
CA LEU A 102 -15.53 13.37 4.27
C LEU A 102 -16.18 13.91 3.01
N VAL A 103 -15.64 13.57 1.85
CA VAL A 103 -16.24 13.87 0.55
C VAL A 103 -16.53 12.55 -0.16
N ILE A 104 -17.76 12.35 -0.61
CA ILE A 104 -18.16 11.24 -1.48
C ILE A 104 -18.42 11.81 -2.88
N ILE A 105 -17.92 11.14 -3.89
CA ILE A 105 -17.86 11.62 -5.27
C ILE A 105 -18.41 10.53 -6.20
N ASP A 106 -19.15 10.94 -7.20
CA ASP A 106 -19.66 10.05 -8.23
C ASP A 106 -19.58 10.72 -9.61
N ILE A 107 -19.25 9.94 -10.63
CA ILE A 107 -19.11 10.42 -12.00
C ILE A 107 -20.47 10.56 -12.65
N ASP A 108 -20.81 11.75 -13.07
CA ASP A 108 -22.09 12.03 -13.70
C ASP A 108 -22.22 11.30 -15.05
N HIS A 109 -23.30 10.53 -15.18
CA HIS A 109 -23.63 9.82 -16.42
C HIS A 109 -22.58 8.80 -16.88
N PHE A 110 -21.80 8.19 -15.97
CA PHE A 110 -20.72 7.25 -16.30
C PHE A 110 -21.19 6.09 -17.20
N LYS A 111 -22.43 5.59 -16.99
CA LYS A 111 -23.00 4.56 -17.87
C LYS A 111 -22.99 4.99 -19.35
N ARG A 112 -23.32 6.25 -19.67
CA ARG A 112 -23.29 6.75 -21.05
C ARG A 112 -21.89 6.74 -21.64
N ILE A 113 -20.86 6.94 -20.84
CA ILE A 113 -19.46 6.83 -21.26
C ILE A 113 -19.15 5.39 -21.68
N ASN A 114 -19.51 4.44 -20.83
CA ASN A 114 -19.35 3.01 -21.13
C ASN A 114 -20.14 2.60 -22.37
N ASP A 115 -21.38 3.08 -22.52
CA ASP A 115 -22.23 2.78 -23.66
C ASP A 115 -21.64 3.34 -24.97
N ASN A 116 -21.01 4.52 -24.95
CA ASN A 116 -20.45 5.17 -26.13
C ASN A 116 -19.02 4.72 -26.50
N TYR A 117 -18.16 4.48 -25.49
CA TYR A 117 -16.71 4.24 -25.68
C TYR A 117 -16.25 2.86 -25.19
N GLY A 118 -17.20 2.03 -24.75
CA GLY A 118 -16.93 0.71 -24.16
C GLY A 118 -16.26 0.80 -22.79
N HIS A 119 -16.08 -0.32 -22.14
CA HIS A 119 -15.45 -0.40 -20.82
C HIS A 119 -14.02 0.16 -20.81
N ALA A 120 -13.25 -0.04 -21.87
CA ALA A 120 -11.89 0.52 -21.95
C ALA A 120 -11.88 2.06 -21.96
N GLY A 121 -12.92 2.71 -22.51
CA GLY A 121 -13.10 4.17 -22.43
C GLY A 121 -13.44 4.60 -21.02
N GLY A 122 -14.36 3.91 -20.35
CA GLY A 122 -14.70 4.13 -18.94
C GLY A 122 -13.49 3.97 -18.02
N ASP A 123 -12.66 2.95 -18.24
CA ASP A 123 -11.43 2.71 -17.46
C ASP A 123 -10.45 3.88 -17.57
N LYS A 124 -10.26 4.43 -18.76
CA LYS A 124 -9.43 5.64 -18.95
C LYS A 124 -9.97 6.84 -18.20
N VAL A 125 -11.28 7.04 -18.24
CA VAL A 125 -11.95 8.13 -17.49
C VAL A 125 -11.71 7.97 -15.99
N LEU A 126 -11.88 6.77 -15.44
CA LEU A 126 -11.60 6.49 -14.03
C LEU A 126 -10.16 6.80 -13.63
N GLN A 127 -9.18 6.47 -14.48
CA GLN A 127 -7.77 6.77 -14.23
C GLN A 127 -7.46 8.28 -14.28
N ILE A 128 -8.06 9.02 -15.22
CA ILE A 128 -7.90 10.47 -15.31
C ILE A 128 -8.49 11.16 -14.09
N ILE A 129 -9.70 10.77 -13.68
CA ILE A 129 -10.33 11.29 -12.47
C ILE A 129 -9.48 11.00 -11.23
N ALA A 130 -9.02 9.77 -11.05
CA ALA A 130 -8.14 9.40 -9.95
C ALA A 130 -6.91 10.31 -9.86
N THR A 131 -6.25 10.56 -10.99
CA THR A 131 -5.10 11.46 -11.10
C THR A 131 -5.48 12.90 -10.74
N SER A 132 -6.61 13.39 -11.25
CA SER A 132 -7.11 14.74 -10.97
C SER A 132 -7.42 14.94 -9.48
N LEU A 133 -8.10 13.99 -8.84
CA LEU A 133 -8.40 14.04 -7.41
C LEU A 133 -7.13 14.03 -6.56
N THR A 134 -6.17 13.17 -6.90
CA THR A 134 -4.90 13.07 -6.18
C THR A 134 -4.06 14.35 -6.31
N SER A 135 -4.09 15.02 -7.46
CA SER A 135 -3.33 16.27 -7.67
C SER A 135 -3.81 17.44 -6.80
N ILE A 136 -5.06 17.40 -6.34
CA ILE A 136 -5.68 18.44 -5.51
C ILE A 136 -5.57 18.09 -4.02
N ALA A 137 -5.55 16.81 -3.70
CA ALA A 137 -5.43 16.30 -2.34
C ALA A 137 -4.04 16.61 -1.76
N ARG A 138 -4.00 16.88 -0.45
CA ARG A 138 -2.73 17.05 0.29
C ARG A 138 -2.15 15.67 0.63
N ASN A 139 -0.88 15.62 1.03
CA ASN A 139 -0.24 14.36 1.45
C ASN A 139 -0.92 13.68 2.65
N ILE A 140 -1.66 14.43 3.47
CA ILE A 140 -2.41 13.91 4.61
C ILE A 140 -3.84 13.47 4.25
N ASP A 141 -4.33 13.88 3.08
CA ASP A 141 -5.67 13.53 2.61
C ASP A 141 -5.64 12.10 2.05
N VAL A 142 -6.72 11.37 2.24
CA VAL A 142 -6.83 9.98 1.77
C VAL A 142 -7.82 9.94 0.62
N VAL A 143 -7.35 9.58 -0.57
CA VAL A 143 -8.19 9.42 -1.77
C VAL A 143 -8.38 7.94 -2.06
N ALA A 144 -9.62 7.52 -2.27
CA ALA A 144 -9.98 6.12 -2.49
C ALA A 144 -11.03 5.97 -3.60
N ARG A 145 -11.03 4.81 -4.25
CA ARG A 145 -12.13 4.35 -5.09
C ARG A 145 -12.92 3.31 -4.31
N ILE A 146 -14.19 3.64 -4.00
CA ILE A 146 -15.04 2.84 -3.11
C ILE A 146 -16.13 2.04 -3.84
N GLY A 147 -16.32 2.30 -5.13
CA GLY A 147 -17.31 1.64 -5.98
C GLY A 147 -16.88 1.63 -7.44
N GLY A 148 -17.77 1.25 -8.33
CA GLY A 148 -17.51 1.22 -9.77
C GLY A 148 -17.12 2.58 -10.34
N GLU A 149 -17.90 3.61 -10.04
CA GLU A 149 -17.74 5.00 -10.46
C GLU A 149 -17.68 5.98 -9.27
N GLU A 150 -17.54 5.43 -8.06
CA GLU A 150 -17.59 6.16 -6.81
C GLU A 150 -16.21 6.30 -6.19
N PHE A 151 -15.89 7.52 -5.74
CA PHE A 151 -14.67 7.86 -5.03
C PHE A 151 -15.00 8.48 -3.67
N ALA A 152 -14.03 8.41 -2.76
CA ALA A 152 -14.15 9.08 -1.46
C ALA A 152 -12.84 9.77 -1.10
N VAL A 153 -12.94 10.89 -0.38
CA VAL A 153 -11.77 11.60 0.13
C VAL A 153 -11.98 11.91 1.61
N ILE A 154 -11.05 11.44 2.44
CA ILE A 154 -10.97 11.80 3.85
C ILE A 154 -10.07 13.03 3.94
N LEU A 155 -10.54 14.06 4.63
CA LEU A 155 -9.87 15.33 4.81
C LEU A 155 -9.59 15.58 6.31
N PRO A 156 -8.46 15.10 6.84
CA PRO A 156 -8.06 15.37 8.21
C PRO A 156 -7.82 16.88 8.44
N ASN A 157 -8.03 17.35 9.67
CA ASN A 157 -7.82 18.74 10.07
C ASN A 157 -8.53 19.76 9.13
N THR A 158 -9.74 19.40 8.67
CA THR A 158 -10.48 20.18 7.67
C THR A 158 -11.91 20.40 8.14
N ASP A 159 -12.30 21.63 8.33
CA ASP A 159 -13.63 22.05 8.72
C ASP A 159 -14.62 22.08 7.53
N ALA A 160 -15.86 22.40 7.80
CA ALA A 160 -16.95 22.40 6.84
C ALA A 160 -16.70 23.37 5.66
N ALA A 161 -16.28 24.59 5.92
CA ALA A 161 -16.02 25.59 4.88
C ALA A 161 -14.81 25.20 4.00
N SER A 162 -13.74 24.73 4.63
CA SER A 162 -12.54 24.25 3.93
C SER A 162 -12.82 22.99 3.10
N SER A 163 -13.63 22.05 3.60
CA SER A 163 -14.00 20.84 2.86
C SER A 163 -14.81 21.16 1.61
N LEU A 164 -15.75 22.12 1.71
CA LEU A 164 -16.51 22.62 0.55
C LEU A 164 -15.56 23.22 -0.50
N GLY A 165 -14.57 24.02 -0.08
CA GLY A 165 -13.56 24.57 -0.97
C GLY A 165 -12.68 23.51 -1.67
N VAL A 166 -12.30 22.43 -0.96
CA VAL A 166 -11.57 21.31 -1.57
C VAL A 166 -12.45 20.60 -2.59
N ALA A 167 -13.70 20.27 -2.23
CA ALA A 167 -14.63 19.58 -3.10
C ALA A 167 -14.95 20.40 -4.38
N GLU A 168 -15.11 21.72 -4.29
CA GLU A 168 -15.32 22.59 -5.45
C GLU A 168 -14.08 22.66 -6.36
N ARG A 169 -12.86 22.64 -5.81
CA ARG A 169 -11.65 22.54 -6.64
C ARG A 169 -11.62 21.22 -7.40
N MET A 170 -11.95 20.09 -6.75
CA MET A 170 -12.01 18.78 -7.38
C MET A 170 -13.06 18.76 -8.51
N ARG A 171 -14.26 19.26 -8.24
CA ARG A 171 -15.33 19.39 -9.24
C ARG A 171 -14.88 20.19 -10.45
N THR A 172 -14.31 21.37 -10.21
CA THR A 172 -13.88 22.30 -11.25
C THR A 172 -12.72 21.74 -12.08
N ALA A 173 -11.78 21.06 -11.45
CA ALA A 173 -10.67 20.42 -12.16
C ALA A 173 -11.15 19.33 -13.12
N VAL A 174 -12.11 18.51 -12.70
CA VAL A 174 -12.71 17.49 -13.58
C VAL A 174 -13.53 18.14 -14.70
N ALA A 175 -14.36 19.13 -14.39
CA ALA A 175 -15.20 19.80 -15.38
C ALA A 175 -14.41 20.57 -16.44
N ASN A 176 -13.21 21.09 -16.08
CA ASN A 176 -12.33 21.86 -16.95
C ASN A 176 -11.21 21.03 -17.59
N ALA A 177 -11.14 19.73 -17.30
CA ALA A 177 -10.17 18.86 -17.96
C ALA A 177 -10.47 18.73 -19.47
N ASP A 178 -9.43 18.52 -20.25
CA ASP A 178 -9.57 18.34 -21.69
C ASP A 178 -10.10 16.92 -22.00
N TRP A 179 -11.42 16.84 -22.16
CA TRP A 179 -12.11 15.60 -22.52
C TRP A 179 -12.31 15.52 -24.02
N PRO A 180 -11.88 14.44 -24.71
CA PRO A 180 -11.81 14.40 -26.19
C PRO A 180 -13.14 14.65 -26.89
N ASP A 181 -14.28 14.20 -26.34
CA ASP A 181 -15.53 14.17 -27.09
C ASP A 181 -16.76 14.69 -26.30
N THR A 182 -16.76 14.61 -24.98
CA THR A 182 -17.90 15.01 -24.16
C THR A 182 -17.42 15.54 -22.82
N PRO A 183 -17.83 16.75 -22.42
CA PRO A 183 -17.53 17.27 -21.08
C PRO A 183 -17.97 16.28 -20.00
N LEU A 184 -17.05 15.94 -19.12
CA LEU A 184 -17.30 15.06 -18.00
C LEU A 184 -17.44 15.88 -16.73
N THR A 185 -18.38 15.53 -15.88
CA THR A 185 -18.58 16.17 -14.59
C THR A 185 -18.70 15.15 -13.48
N ILE A 186 -18.51 15.61 -12.26
CA ILE A 186 -18.70 14.84 -11.04
C ILE A 186 -19.67 15.57 -10.11
N SER A 187 -20.45 14.78 -9.38
CA SER A 187 -21.27 15.28 -8.26
C SER A 187 -20.59 14.88 -6.95
N LEU A 188 -20.64 15.78 -5.96
CA LEU A 188 -19.96 15.57 -4.69
C LEU A 188 -20.91 15.87 -3.53
N GLY A 189 -20.82 15.02 -2.50
CA GLY A 189 -21.42 15.27 -1.19
C GLY A 189 -20.33 15.39 -0.14
N THR A 190 -20.36 16.44 0.67
CA THR A 190 -19.41 16.62 1.78
C THR A 190 -20.10 16.67 3.12
N ALA A 191 -19.49 16.09 4.14
CA ALA A 191 -19.93 16.16 5.53
C ALA A 191 -18.73 16.31 6.46
N THR A 192 -18.88 17.14 7.49
CA THR A 192 -17.88 17.28 8.57
C THR A 192 -18.38 16.54 9.79
N LEU A 193 -17.48 15.83 10.45
CA LEU A 193 -17.76 15.03 11.64
C LEU A 193 -18.40 15.89 12.74
N LEU A 194 -19.49 15.40 13.29
CA LEU A 194 -20.17 16.00 14.45
C LEU A 194 -19.71 15.33 15.74
N ASN A 195 -19.93 15.99 16.88
CA ASN A 195 -19.60 15.43 18.18
C ASN A 195 -20.31 14.08 18.39
N SER A 196 -19.56 13.06 18.84
CA SER A 196 -20.06 11.72 19.12
C SER A 196 -20.62 10.97 17.90
N GLU A 197 -20.27 11.39 16.69
CA GLU A 197 -20.69 10.73 15.45
C GLU A 197 -19.71 9.59 15.09
N ASN A 198 -20.24 8.49 14.57
CA ASN A 198 -19.43 7.37 14.08
C ASN A 198 -19.22 7.44 12.55
N ALA A 199 -18.32 6.60 12.04
CA ALA A 199 -17.99 6.49 10.62
C ALA A 199 -19.22 6.30 9.72
N SER A 200 -20.15 5.43 10.13
CA SER A 200 -21.33 5.11 9.32
C SER A 200 -22.29 6.29 9.20
N SER A 201 -22.48 7.05 10.28
CA SER A 201 -23.33 8.25 10.26
C SER A 201 -22.72 9.38 9.43
N LEU A 202 -21.40 9.62 9.57
CA LEU A 202 -20.68 10.58 8.75
C LEU A 202 -20.77 10.24 7.26
N PHE A 203 -20.53 8.95 6.93
CA PHE A 203 -20.65 8.46 5.56
C PHE A 203 -22.07 8.65 5.01
N ALA A 204 -23.10 8.27 5.78
CA ALA A 204 -24.50 8.41 5.36
C ALA A 204 -24.90 9.87 5.11
N ARG A 205 -24.37 10.83 5.88
CA ARG A 205 -24.61 12.26 5.63
C ARG A 205 -23.96 12.74 4.35
N ALA A 206 -22.71 12.38 4.13
CA ALA A 206 -22.00 12.72 2.89
C ALA A 206 -22.67 12.08 1.65
N ASP A 207 -23.12 10.82 1.75
CA ASP A 207 -23.85 10.14 0.68
C ASP A 207 -25.21 10.79 0.39
N LYS A 208 -25.97 11.15 1.42
CA LYS A 208 -27.22 11.92 1.25
C LYS A 208 -27.00 13.27 0.57
N ALA A 209 -25.90 13.94 0.89
CA ALA A 209 -25.52 15.18 0.23
C ALA A 209 -25.16 14.94 -1.26
N LEU A 210 -24.42 13.89 -1.57
CA LEU A 210 -24.15 13.46 -2.96
C LEU A 210 -25.44 13.17 -3.72
N TYR A 211 -26.36 12.44 -3.10
CA TYR A 211 -27.67 12.16 -3.71
C TYR A 211 -28.43 13.46 -4.04
N SER A 212 -28.39 14.43 -3.12
CA SER A 212 -28.99 15.77 -3.36
C SER A 212 -28.28 16.51 -4.49
N ALA A 213 -26.95 16.41 -4.61
CA ALA A 213 -26.20 16.99 -5.73
C ALA A 213 -26.66 16.42 -7.08
N LYS A 214 -26.85 15.10 -7.15
CA LYS A 214 -27.35 14.41 -8.35
C LYS A 214 -28.78 14.83 -8.71
N GLN A 215 -29.67 14.94 -7.72
CA GLN A 215 -31.07 15.36 -7.95
C GLN A 215 -31.19 16.83 -8.39
N ASN A 216 -30.36 17.70 -7.86
CA ASN A 216 -30.41 19.13 -8.14
C ASN A 216 -29.71 19.53 -9.46
N GLY A 217 -29.44 18.59 -10.36
CA GLY A 217 -28.92 18.86 -11.70
C GLY A 217 -27.43 18.53 -11.89
N ARG A 218 -26.82 17.75 -10.99
CA ARG A 218 -25.44 17.26 -11.09
C ARG A 218 -24.39 18.37 -11.15
N ASN A 219 -23.12 18.00 -11.43
CA ASN A 219 -21.98 18.93 -11.55
C ASN A 219 -21.94 19.96 -10.43
N ARG A 220 -22.06 19.51 -9.19
CA ARG A 220 -22.10 20.38 -8.00
C ARG A 220 -21.63 19.68 -6.74
N VAL A 221 -21.31 20.49 -5.77
CA VAL A 221 -21.07 20.07 -4.40
C VAL A 221 -22.29 20.41 -3.55
N VAL A 222 -22.70 19.48 -2.70
CA VAL A 222 -23.69 19.72 -1.64
C VAL A 222 -23.07 19.36 -0.31
N GLN A 223 -23.27 20.18 0.69
CA GLN A 223 -22.81 19.97 2.05
C GLN A 223 -23.98 19.56 2.95
N ALA A 224 -23.75 18.56 3.83
CA ALA A 224 -24.70 18.06 4.82
C ALA A 224 -24.59 18.77 6.16
#